data_f96d5e24c73ad38e3b0ee50ead2d7265
#
_entry.id   f96d5e24c73ad38e3b0ee50ead2d7265
#
_cell.length_a   1.000
_cell.length_b   1.000
_cell.length_c   1.000
_cell.angle_alpha   90.00
_cell.angle_beta   90.00
_cell.angle_gamma   90.00
#
_symmetry.space_group_name_H-M   'P 1'
#
loop_
_entity.id
_entity.type
_entity.pdbx_description
1 polymer ?
#
loop_
_entity_poly.entity_id
_entity_poly.type
_entity_poly.pdbx_seq_one_letter_code
_entity_poly.pdbx_strand_id
1 'polypeptide(L)'
;MLFRSTPEEYCEMAEKLSSTDVDMIEMNISCPNVKSGGVQFGTSCESVGSITSAVRKHCTKPLIVKLSPNVTDIAEIAKSAEANGADAISMINTLTGMRIDINTKRPIIRNNTGGMSGPAVFPVAVRMVWQVSNAVKIPIIGMGGISTWQDAVEMMIAGASALQIGTVFFSDPYAPIKIAEGINEYLDKNGMKSVTELTGTIKPW
;
A
#
# COMPACT_ATOMS: atom_id res chain seq x y z
N MET A 1 -5.21 -7.47 -7.86
CA MET A 1 -4.11 -6.49 -8.01
C MET A 1 -3.61 -6.51 -9.43
N LEU A 2 -3.55 -5.34 -10.07
CA LEU A 2 -3.11 -5.13 -11.45
C LEU A 2 -1.67 -4.64 -11.47
N PHE A 3 -0.82 -5.29 -12.27
CA PHE A 3 0.59 -4.98 -12.41
C PHE A 3 1.05 -5.23 -13.85
N ARG A 4 1.64 -4.25 -14.52
CA ARG A 4 2.04 -4.27 -15.94
C ARG A 4 3.28 -3.40 -16.20
N SER A 5 3.78 -3.45 -17.44
CA SER A 5 5.02 -2.76 -17.85
C SER A 5 4.76 -1.45 -18.60
N THR A 6 3.63 -1.34 -19.31
CA THR A 6 3.27 -0.13 -20.07
C THR A 6 1.90 0.42 -19.66
N PRO A 7 1.63 1.72 -19.87
CA PRO A 7 0.31 2.30 -19.62
C PRO A 7 -0.81 1.62 -20.39
N GLU A 8 -0.57 1.22 -21.64
CA GLU A 8 -1.53 0.54 -22.50
C GLU A 8 -1.93 -0.82 -21.90
N GLU A 9 -0.96 -1.59 -21.41
CA GLU A 9 -1.23 -2.87 -20.74
C GLU A 9 -2.04 -2.70 -19.45
N TYR A 10 -1.80 -1.60 -18.69
CA TYR A 10 -2.61 -1.27 -17.52
C TYR A 10 -4.07 -0.96 -17.91
N CYS A 11 -4.26 -0.17 -18.96
CA CYS A 11 -5.59 0.19 -19.49
C CYS A 11 -6.35 -1.05 -19.98
N GLU A 12 -5.72 -1.89 -20.80
CA GLU A 12 -6.31 -3.12 -21.33
C GLU A 12 -6.75 -4.08 -20.20
N MET A 13 -5.90 -4.24 -19.18
CA MET A 13 -6.22 -5.11 -18.07
C MET A 13 -7.29 -4.53 -17.15
N ALA A 14 -7.32 -3.22 -16.96
CA ALA A 14 -8.38 -2.58 -16.19
C ALA A 14 -9.75 -2.76 -16.87
N GLU A 15 -9.80 -2.64 -18.21
CA GLU A 15 -11.00 -2.88 -18.99
C GLU A 15 -11.46 -4.34 -18.88
N LYS A 16 -10.55 -5.31 -19.07
CA LYS A 16 -10.84 -6.73 -18.93
C LYS A 16 -11.33 -7.09 -17.53
N LEU A 17 -10.67 -6.59 -16.47
CA LEU A 17 -11.08 -6.86 -15.09
C LEU A 17 -12.39 -6.17 -14.75
N SER A 18 -12.69 -5.01 -15.32
CA SER A 18 -13.95 -4.30 -15.11
C SER A 18 -15.15 -5.08 -15.62
N SER A 19 -14.97 -5.94 -16.61
CA SER A 19 -16.02 -6.82 -17.14
C SER A 19 -16.22 -8.11 -16.34
N THR A 20 -15.39 -8.35 -15.33
CA THR A 20 -15.48 -9.53 -14.45
C THR A 20 -16.24 -9.22 -13.15
N ASP A 21 -16.45 -10.25 -12.33
CA ASP A 21 -17.17 -10.17 -11.06
C ASP A 21 -16.26 -9.75 -9.88
N VAL A 22 -15.25 -8.90 -10.14
CA VAL A 22 -14.41 -8.33 -9.08
C VAL A 22 -15.05 -7.08 -8.50
N ASP A 23 -14.91 -6.86 -7.18
CA ASP A 23 -15.47 -5.70 -6.49
C ASP A 23 -14.68 -4.43 -6.75
N MET A 24 -13.34 -4.53 -6.83
CA MET A 24 -12.43 -3.42 -6.99
C MET A 24 -11.12 -3.83 -7.67
N ILE A 25 -10.38 -2.87 -8.21
CA ILE A 25 -9.10 -3.09 -8.88
C ILE A 25 -8.00 -2.32 -8.18
N GLU A 26 -6.97 -3.02 -7.68
CA GLU A 26 -5.76 -2.38 -7.16
C GLU A 26 -4.70 -2.32 -8.26
N MET A 27 -4.31 -1.10 -8.64
CA MET A 27 -3.24 -0.81 -9.59
C MET A 27 -1.91 -0.63 -8.86
N ASN A 28 -0.96 -1.54 -9.09
CA ASN A 28 0.37 -1.46 -8.50
C ASN A 28 1.35 -0.76 -9.45
N ILE A 29 1.60 0.52 -9.22
CA ILE A 29 2.51 1.37 -10.01
C ILE A 29 3.91 1.48 -9.40
N SER A 30 4.23 0.67 -8.39
CA SER A 30 5.43 0.84 -7.56
C SER A 30 6.32 -0.40 -7.50
N CYS A 31 6.22 -1.34 -8.46
CA CYS A 31 7.00 -2.58 -8.41
C CYS A 31 8.48 -2.34 -8.76
N PRO A 32 9.44 -2.63 -7.85
CA PRO A 32 10.86 -2.42 -8.10
C PRO A 32 11.49 -3.46 -9.05
N ASN A 33 10.76 -4.52 -9.39
CA ASN A 33 11.29 -5.68 -10.13
C ASN A 33 11.09 -5.59 -11.65
N VAL A 34 10.56 -4.50 -12.18
CA VAL A 34 10.31 -4.32 -13.62
C VAL A 34 11.30 -3.35 -14.20
N LYS A 35 12.03 -3.80 -15.23
CA LYS A 35 13.10 -3.02 -15.89
C LYS A 35 12.57 -1.79 -16.66
N SER A 36 11.30 -1.79 -17.06
CA SER A 36 10.62 -0.64 -17.67
C SER A 36 9.18 -0.61 -17.14
N GLY A 37 8.74 0.51 -16.59
CA GLY A 37 7.36 0.70 -16.16
C GLY A 37 7.16 0.89 -14.65
N GLY A 38 7.09 -0.17 -13.87
CA GLY A 38 6.61 -0.17 -12.48
C GLY A 38 7.15 0.93 -11.55
N VAL A 39 8.45 1.01 -11.31
CA VAL A 39 9.05 2.04 -10.43
C VAL A 39 8.93 3.43 -11.03
N GLN A 40 9.06 3.58 -12.34
CA GLN A 40 9.01 4.89 -13.00
C GLN A 40 7.66 5.58 -12.85
N PHE A 41 6.56 4.82 -12.84
CA PHE A 41 5.22 5.40 -12.70
C PHE A 41 4.90 5.88 -11.29
N GLY A 42 5.51 5.31 -10.25
CA GLY A 42 5.23 5.62 -8.86
C GLY A 42 6.13 6.68 -8.22
N THR A 43 7.07 7.29 -8.95
CA THR A 43 8.14 8.14 -8.38
C THR A 43 7.90 9.64 -8.48
N SER A 44 6.99 10.09 -9.36
CA SER A 44 6.66 11.52 -9.50
C SER A 44 5.15 11.74 -9.55
N CYS A 45 4.71 12.92 -9.12
CA CYS A 45 3.30 13.32 -9.19
C CYS A 45 2.76 13.28 -10.63
N GLU A 46 3.55 13.72 -11.60
CA GLU A 46 3.20 13.73 -13.01
C GLU A 46 2.95 12.31 -13.54
N SER A 47 3.88 11.38 -13.27
CA SER A 47 3.75 9.98 -13.71
C SER A 47 2.56 9.28 -13.05
N VAL A 48 2.36 9.48 -11.74
CA VAL A 48 1.24 8.89 -11.00
C VAL A 48 -0.09 9.45 -11.51
N GLY A 49 -0.19 10.76 -11.72
CA GLY A 49 -1.38 11.39 -12.26
C GLY A 49 -1.70 10.90 -13.66
N SER A 50 -0.71 10.85 -14.55
CA SER A 50 -0.87 10.40 -15.93
C SER A 50 -1.38 8.96 -16.01
N ILE A 51 -0.73 8.01 -15.32
CA ILE A 51 -1.15 6.59 -15.35
C ILE A 51 -2.51 6.39 -14.69
N THR A 52 -2.80 7.08 -13.58
CA THR A 52 -4.09 6.99 -12.89
C THR A 52 -5.22 7.49 -13.78
N SER A 53 -5.06 8.66 -14.40
CA SER A 53 -6.03 9.24 -15.32
C SER A 53 -6.25 8.35 -16.57
N ALA A 54 -5.18 7.77 -17.11
CA ALA A 54 -5.29 6.86 -18.26
C ALA A 54 -6.10 5.60 -17.89
N VAL A 55 -5.74 4.93 -16.79
CA VAL A 55 -6.41 3.70 -16.32
C VAL A 55 -7.85 3.98 -15.90
N ARG A 56 -8.14 5.12 -15.26
CA ARG A 56 -9.49 5.49 -14.84
C ARG A 56 -10.50 5.48 -16.00
N LYS A 57 -10.10 5.86 -17.20
CA LYS A 57 -10.97 5.86 -18.39
C LYS A 57 -11.41 4.46 -18.83
N HIS A 58 -10.65 3.44 -18.47
CA HIS A 58 -10.89 2.03 -18.81
C HIS A 58 -11.38 1.20 -17.62
N CYS A 59 -11.43 1.79 -16.43
CA CYS A 59 -11.81 1.11 -15.19
C CYS A 59 -13.18 1.59 -14.73
N THR A 60 -14.20 0.72 -14.70
CA THR A 60 -15.55 1.04 -14.21
C THR A 60 -15.75 0.64 -12.75
N LYS A 61 -14.80 -0.08 -12.15
CA LYS A 61 -14.79 -0.50 -10.75
C LYS A 61 -14.07 0.54 -9.88
N PRO A 62 -14.24 0.51 -8.55
CA PRO A 62 -13.39 1.28 -7.65
C PRO A 62 -11.92 1.01 -7.93
N LEU A 63 -11.14 2.11 -8.14
CA LEU A 63 -9.72 2.05 -8.48
C LEU A 63 -8.87 2.40 -7.27
N ILE A 64 -8.10 1.43 -6.79
CA ILE A 64 -7.11 1.60 -5.73
C ILE A 64 -5.74 1.82 -6.36
N VAL A 65 -5.02 2.86 -5.96
CA VAL A 65 -3.65 3.12 -6.42
C VAL A 65 -2.65 2.77 -5.34
N LYS A 66 -1.76 1.80 -5.63
CA LYS A 66 -0.73 1.33 -4.67
C LYS A 66 0.54 2.13 -4.80
N LEU A 67 0.89 2.86 -3.73
CA LEU A 67 2.02 3.79 -3.70
C LEU A 67 3.32 3.16 -3.21
N SER A 68 4.42 3.70 -3.74
CA SER A 68 5.79 3.38 -3.36
C SER A 68 6.23 4.21 -2.14
N PRO A 69 6.94 3.61 -1.16
CA PRO A 69 7.59 4.38 -0.10
C PRO A 69 8.92 5.03 -0.54
N ASN A 70 9.41 4.69 -1.74
CA ASN A 70 10.72 5.13 -2.23
C ASN A 70 10.61 6.49 -2.94
N VAL A 71 10.01 7.46 -2.27
CA VAL A 71 9.75 8.82 -2.74
C VAL A 71 10.09 9.83 -1.65
N THR A 72 10.34 11.06 -2.02
CA THR A 72 10.66 12.13 -1.06
C THR A 72 9.42 12.58 -0.29
N ASP A 73 8.31 12.79 -0.98
CA ASP A 73 7.04 13.22 -0.42
C ASP A 73 5.89 12.35 -0.91
N ILE A 74 5.45 11.42 -0.06
CA ILE A 74 4.37 10.49 -0.40
C ILE A 74 2.99 11.16 -0.37
N ALA A 75 2.84 12.25 0.39
CA ALA A 75 1.58 12.97 0.46
C ALA A 75 1.27 13.67 -0.86
N GLU A 76 2.26 14.30 -1.49
CA GLU A 76 2.08 14.90 -2.81
C GLU A 76 1.77 13.85 -3.89
N ILE A 77 2.41 12.69 -3.83
CA ILE A 77 2.10 11.55 -4.72
C ILE A 77 0.65 11.08 -4.54
N ALA A 78 0.19 10.96 -3.29
CA ALA A 78 -1.18 10.55 -2.98
C ALA A 78 -2.23 11.57 -3.48
N LYS A 79 -1.97 12.88 -3.29
CA LYS A 79 -2.82 13.96 -3.84
C LYS A 79 -2.93 13.87 -5.35
N SER A 80 -1.83 13.56 -6.03
CA SER A 80 -1.84 13.39 -7.49
C SER A 80 -2.70 12.20 -7.91
N ALA A 81 -2.62 11.06 -7.21
CA ALA A 81 -3.47 9.91 -7.49
C ALA A 81 -4.96 10.24 -7.27
N GLU A 82 -5.32 10.88 -6.15
CA GLU A 82 -6.68 11.31 -5.84
C GLU A 82 -7.24 12.26 -6.90
N ALA A 83 -6.50 13.30 -7.25
CA ALA A 83 -6.91 14.30 -8.24
C ALA A 83 -7.13 13.72 -9.64
N ASN A 84 -6.53 12.56 -9.94
CA ASN A 84 -6.61 11.87 -11.24
C ASN A 84 -7.53 10.65 -11.24
N GLY A 85 -8.36 10.46 -10.20
CA GLY A 85 -9.46 9.52 -10.20
C GLY A 85 -9.21 8.21 -9.45
N ALA A 86 -8.27 8.17 -8.52
CA ALA A 86 -8.20 7.10 -7.54
C ALA A 86 -9.39 7.19 -6.56
N ASP A 87 -10.03 6.06 -6.28
CA ASP A 87 -11.10 5.95 -5.28
C ASP A 87 -10.55 5.59 -3.89
N ALA A 88 -9.35 5.01 -3.85
CA ALA A 88 -8.62 4.71 -2.61
C ALA A 88 -7.11 4.64 -2.87
N ILE A 89 -6.33 4.78 -1.82
CA ILE A 89 -4.88 4.58 -1.82
C ILE A 89 -4.55 3.32 -1.05
N SER A 90 -3.68 2.44 -1.58
CA SER A 90 -3.03 1.41 -0.78
C SER A 90 -1.54 1.72 -0.61
N MET A 91 -1.01 1.52 0.58
CA MET A 91 0.37 1.86 0.91
C MET A 91 0.84 1.19 2.22
N ILE A 92 2.09 0.83 2.28
CA ILE A 92 3.21 1.11 1.37
C ILE A 92 3.60 -0.16 0.62
N ASN A 93 4.15 -0.02 -0.58
CA ASN A 93 4.95 -1.08 -1.20
C ASN A 93 6.26 -1.25 -0.40
N THR A 94 7.17 -2.10 -0.85
CA THR A 94 8.43 -2.40 -0.15
C THR A 94 9.45 -1.27 -0.27
N LEU A 95 10.23 -1.06 0.81
CA LEU A 95 11.41 -0.22 0.77
C LEU A 95 12.53 -0.92 -0.03
N THR A 96 13.27 -0.17 -0.82
CA THR A 96 14.41 -0.72 -1.55
C THR A 96 15.58 -0.95 -0.61
N GLY A 97 16.10 -2.17 -0.59
CA GLY A 97 17.25 -2.58 0.23
C GLY A 97 18.25 -3.41 -0.55
N MET A 98 19.42 -3.66 0.06
CA MET A 98 20.49 -4.50 -0.47
C MET A 98 21.18 -5.26 0.64
N ARG A 99 21.59 -6.51 0.38
CA ARG A 99 22.51 -7.28 1.22
C ARG A 99 23.64 -7.84 0.39
N ILE A 100 24.82 -7.88 0.96
CA ILE A 100 26.06 -8.36 0.32
C ILE A 100 26.57 -9.57 1.08
N ASP A 101 26.93 -10.63 0.34
CA ASP A 101 27.69 -11.75 0.87
C ASP A 101 29.17 -11.31 1.00
N ILE A 102 29.67 -11.29 2.23
CA ILE A 102 31.01 -10.80 2.56
C ILE A 102 32.12 -11.70 2.00
N ASN A 103 31.85 -12.98 1.75
CA ASN A 103 32.84 -13.93 1.24
C ASN A 103 32.99 -13.78 -0.27
N THR A 104 31.87 -13.75 -1.00
CA THR A 104 31.88 -13.61 -2.46
C THR A 104 31.92 -12.17 -2.93
N LYS A 105 31.67 -11.19 -2.01
CA LYS A 105 31.59 -9.74 -2.28
C LYS A 105 30.53 -9.40 -3.35
N ARG A 106 29.49 -10.22 -3.44
CA ARG A 106 28.38 -10.07 -4.39
C ARG A 106 27.06 -9.80 -3.65
N PRO A 107 26.12 -9.10 -4.28
CA PRO A 107 24.76 -9.03 -3.78
C PRO A 107 24.15 -10.43 -3.60
N ILE A 108 23.39 -10.63 -2.50
CA ILE A 108 22.75 -11.93 -2.21
C ILE A 108 21.71 -12.29 -3.28
N ILE A 109 21.06 -11.27 -3.86
CA ILE A 109 20.06 -11.47 -4.92
C ILE A 109 20.59 -10.96 -6.27
N ARG A 110 20.22 -11.64 -7.36
CA ARG A 110 20.71 -11.32 -8.71
C ARG A 110 20.33 -9.91 -9.20
N ASN A 111 19.24 -9.36 -8.72
CA ASN A 111 18.81 -8.00 -9.08
C ASN A 111 19.62 -6.90 -8.35
N ASN A 112 20.61 -7.25 -7.56
CA ASN A 112 21.42 -6.40 -6.69
C ASN A 112 20.63 -5.78 -5.54
N THR A 113 19.51 -5.15 -5.83
CA THR A 113 18.57 -4.57 -4.86
C THR A 113 17.23 -5.31 -4.90
N GLY A 114 16.47 -5.23 -3.80
CA GLY A 114 15.15 -5.83 -3.69
C GLY A 114 14.29 -5.13 -2.66
N GLY A 115 13.01 -5.50 -2.62
CA GLY A 115 12.06 -4.95 -1.67
C GLY A 115 12.26 -5.54 -0.27
N MET A 116 12.41 -4.68 0.71
CA MET A 116 12.42 -5.01 2.13
C MET A 116 11.00 -4.90 2.68
N SER A 117 10.51 -5.94 3.36
CA SER A 117 9.21 -6.02 4.01
C SER A 117 9.35 -6.64 5.41
N GLY A 118 8.23 -6.79 6.12
CA GLY A 118 8.19 -7.32 7.47
C GLY A 118 8.29 -6.25 8.57
N PRO A 119 8.40 -6.64 9.87
CA PRO A 119 8.27 -5.71 11.00
C PRO A 119 9.22 -4.50 10.96
N ALA A 120 10.39 -4.65 10.35
CA ALA A 120 11.37 -3.58 10.25
C ALA A 120 10.87 -2.34 9.45
N VAL A 121 9.90 -2.50 8.56
CA VAL A 121 9.35 -1.38 7.78
C VAL A 121 8.11 -0.75 8.44
N PHE A 122 7.57 -1.36 9.49
CA PHE A 122 6.33 -0.94 10.11
C PHE A 122 6.31 0.53 10.55
N PRO A 123 7.31 1.06 11.28
CA PRO A 123 7.31 2.47 11.69
C PRO A 123 7.33 3.45 10.51
N VAL A 124 7.94 3.06 9.40
CA VAL A 124 7.93 3.85 8.16
C VAL A 124 6.53 3.84 7.54
N ALA A 125 5.88 2.67 7.50
CA ALA A 125 4.53 2.53 6.98
C ALA A 125 3.52 3.37 7.78
N VAL A 126 3.55 3.29 9.12
CA VAL A 126 2.69 4.08 10.02
C VAL A 126 2.85 5.58 9.77
N ARG A 127 4.11 6.08 9.75
CA ARG A 127 4.39 7.48 9.46
C ARG A 127 3.83 7.92 8.11
N MET A 128 4.03 7.12 7.07
CA MET A 128 3.56 7.45 5.72
C MET A 128 2.03 7.43 5.62
N VAL A 129 1.36 6.45 6.23
CA VAL A 129 -0.10 6.41 6.31
C VAL A 129 -0.63 7.66 7.01
N TRP A 130 -0.04 8.06 8.14
CA TRP A 130 -0.40 9.29 8.82
C TRP A 130 -0.23 10.54 7.95
N GLN A 131 0.88 10.66 7.23
CA GLN A 131 1.13 11.79 6.32
C GLN A 131 0.06 11.86 5.22
N VAL A 132 -0.28 10.73 4.61
CA VAL A 132 -1.26 10.68 3.52
C VAL A 132 -2.68 10.89 4.05
N SER A 133 -3.03 10.37 5.22
CA SER A 133 -4.36 10.57 5.82
C SER A 133 -4.67 12.04 6.12
N ASN A 134 -3.65 12.86 6.36
CA ASN A 134 -3.80 14.31 6.50
C ASN A 134 -3.82 15.07 5.16
N ALA A 135 -3.55 14.39 4.05
CA ALA A 135 -3.35 15.02 2.75
C ALA A 135 -4.47 14.74 1.74
N VAL A 136 -5.17 13.59 1.85
CA VAL A 136 -6.22 13.16 0.92
C VAL A 136 -7.53 12.89 1.67
N LYS A 137 -8.64 12.84 0.93
CA LYS A 137 -9.98 12.56 1.47
C LYS A 137 -10.47 11.14 1.20
N ILE A 138 -9.85 10.45 0.22
CA ILE A 138 -10.18 9.07 -0.12
C ILE A 138 -9.60 8.10 0.92
N PRO A 139 -10.23 6.92 1.12
CA PRO A 139 -9.79 5.95 2.11
C PRO A 139 -8.40 5.40 1.81
N ILE A 140 -7.69 5.03 2.90
CA ILE A 140 -6.35 4.47 2.83
C ILE A 140 -6.38 3.03 3.32
N ILE A 141 -5.77 2.14 2.53
CA ILE A 141 -5.53 0.75 2.89
C ILE A 141 -4.08 0.65 3.34
N GLY A 142 -3.87 0.52 4.66
CA GLY A 142 -2.54 0.46 5.26
C GLY A 142 -1.91 -0.92 5.14
N MET A 143 -0.63 -0.97 4.75
CA MET A 143 0.17 -2.19 4.73
C MET A 143 1.65 -1.88 4.98
N GLY A 144 2.37 -2.90 5.47
CA GLY A 144 3.81 -2.85 5.70
C GLY A 144 4.20 -3.19 7.12
N GLY A 145 4.58 -4.44 7.35
CA GLY A 145 5.12 -4.92 8.61
C GLY A 145 4.10 -5.25 9.71
N ILE A 146 2.81 -5.19 9.45
CA ILE A 146 1.76 -5.59 10.39
C ILE A 146 1.94 -7.07 10.72
N SER A 147 2.13 -7.38 12.01
CA SER A 147 2.37 -8.74 12.50
C SER A 147 1.47 -9.13 13.68
N THR A 148 0.94 -8.13 14.39
CA THR A 148 0.09 -8.30 15.57
C THR A 148 -1.18 -7.45 15.44
N TRP A 149 -2.16 -7.70 16.30
CA TRP A 149 -3.36 -6.85 16.37
C TRP A 149 -3.04 -5.43 16.87
N GLN A 150 -1.99 -5.27 17.69
CA GLN A 150 -1.51 -3.96 18.14
C GLN A 150 -1.03 -3.13 16.96
N ASP A 151 -0.21 -3.74 16.08
CA ASP A 151 0.24 -3.08 14.86
C ASP A 151 -0.96 -2.68 13.97
N ALA A 152 -1.97 -3.54 13.89
CA ALA A 152 -3.17 -3.27 13.12
C ALA A 152 -3.95 -2.06 13.67
N VAL A 153 -4.16 -2.00 14.98
CA VAL A 153 -4.81 -0.87 15.67
C VAL A 153 -3.99 0.41 15.49
N GLU A 154 -2.67 0.35 15.66
CA GLU A 154 -1.77 1.49 15.46
C GLU A 154 -1.87 2.05 14.03
N MET A 155 -1.89 1.17 13.02
CA MET A 155 -2.04 1.57 11.62
C MET A 155 -3.40 2.25 11.35
N MET A 156 -4.49 1.78 11.98
CA MET A 156 -5.81 2.39 11.89
C MET A 156 -5.82 3.76 12.59
N ILE A 157 -5.25 3.87 13.77
CA ILE A 157 -5.12 5.14 14.50
C ILE A 157 -4.34 6.16 13.66
N ALA A 158 -3.34 5.74 12.91
CA ALA A 158 -2.60 6.60 11.99
C ALA A 158 -3.43 7.09 10.78
N GLY A 159 -4.55 6.44 10.46
CA GLY A 159 -5.47 6.88 9.41
C GLY A 159 -5.84 5.82 8.38
N ALA A 160 -5.43 4.57 8.54
CA ALA A 160 -5.86 3.49 7.65
C ALA A 160 -7.33 3.13 7.90
N SER A 161 -8.12 3.03 6.84
CA SER A 161 -9.53 2.59 6.87
C SER A 161 -9.66 1.08 6.70
N ALA A 162 -8.65 0.44 6.09
CA ALA A 162 -8.54 -1.01 5.93
C ALA A 162 -7.06 -1.41 5.95
N LEU A 163 -6.78 -2.71 6.07
CA LEU A 163 -5.43 -3.24 6.21
C LEU A 163 -5.15 -4.35 5.20
N GLN A 164 -3.90 -4.44 4.73
CA GLN A 164 -3.38 -5.61 4.01
C GLN A 164 -2.22 -6.21 4.80
N ILE A 165 -2.29 -7.52 5.02
CA ILE A 165 -1.33 -8.30 5.80
C ILE A 165 -0.64 -9.27 4.85
N GLY A 166 0.69 -9.31 4.88
CA GLY A 166 1.46 -10.13 3.95
C GLY A 166 2.55 -10.96 4.62
N THR A 167 3.69 -10.37 4.93
CA THR A 167 4.91 -11.07 5.34
C THR A 167 4.74 -12.02 6.53
N VAL A 168 3.87 -11.68 7.48
CA VAL A 168 3.62 -12.51 8.67
C VAL A 168 3.06 -13.90 8.34
N PHE A 169 2.38 -14.07 7.18
CA PHE A 169 1.91 -15.39 6.73
C PHE A 169 3.03 -16.43 6.59
N PHE A 170 4.26 -16.01 6.31
CA PHE A 170 5.39 -16.93 6.21
C PHE A 170 5.81 -17.52 7.55
N SER A 171 5.50 -16.85 8.66
CA SER A 171 5.80 -17.30 10.03
C SER A 171 4.57 -17.81 10.77
N ASP A 172 3.40 -17.22 10.53
CA ASP A 172 2.14 -17.59 11.14
C ASP A 172 0.97 -17.46 10.15
N PRO A 173 0.54 -18.59 9.52
CA PRO A 173 -0.58 -18.59 8.60
C PRO A 173 -1.93 -18.16 9.22
N TYR A 174 -2.05 -18.23 10.55
CA TYR A 174 -3.25 -17.86 11.31
C TYR A 174 -3.21 -16.40 11.81
N ALA A 175 -2.14 -15.67 11.53
CA ALA A 175 -2.00 -14.29 11.97
C ALA A 175 -3.20 -13.38 11.62
N PRO A 176 -3.82 -13.45 10.42
CA PRO A 176 -4.97 -12.60 10.12
C PRO A 176 -6.17 -12.83 11.02
N ILE A 177 -6.42 -14.10 11.40
CA ILE A 177 -7.51 -14.45 12.31
C ILE A 177 -7.23 -13.88 13.70
N LYS A 178 -6.03 -14.11 14.24
CA LYS A 178 -5.59 -13.58 15.53
C LYS A 178 -5.62 -12.04 15.58
N ILE A 179 -5.25 -11.41 14.47
CA ILE A 179 -5.30 -9.94 14.35
C ILE A 179 -6.75 -9.45 14.38
N ALA A 180 -7.65 -10.09 13.64
CA ALA A 180 -9.07 -9.73 13.65
C ALA A 180 -9.71 -9.91 15.01
N GLU A 181 -9.43 -11.04 15.68
CA GLU A 181 -9.89 -11.32 17.05
C GLU A 181 -9.36 -10.25 18.04
N GLY A 182 -8.07 -9.94 17.99
CA GLY A 182 -7.46 -8.95 18.88
C GLY A 182 -7.97 -7.52 18.62
N ILE A 183 -8.32 -7.16 17.38
CA ILE A 183 -8.99 -5.89 17.08
C ILE A 183 -10.37 -5.85 17.75
N ASN A 184 -11.17 -6.92 17.64
CA ASN A 184 -12.49 -7.00 18.27
C ASN A 184 -12.40 -6.87 19.79
N GLU A 185 -11.48 -7.61 20.44
CA GLU A 185 -11.24 -7.49 21.88
C GLU A 185 -10.84 -6.07 22.30
N TYR A 186 -10.01 -5.39 21.45
CA TYR A 186 -9.63 -4.00 21.71
C TYR A 186 -10.83 -3.06 21.63
N LEU A 187 -11.70 -3.23 20.63
CA LEU A 187 -12.93 -2.42 20.48
C LEU A 187 -13.86 -2.61 21.67
N ASP A 188 -14.13 -3.85 22.04
CA ASP A 188 -15.00 -4.20 23.19
C ASP A 188 -14.48 -3.58 24.48
N LYS A 189 -13.18 -3.74 24.77
CA LYS A 189 -12.53 -3.18 25.96
C LYS A 189 -12.62 -1.65 26.03
N ASN A 190 -12.66 -0.98 24.89
CA ASN A 190 -12.73 0.50 24.81
C ASN A 190 -14.16 1.02 24.55
N GLY A 191 -15.18 0.13 24.52
CA GLY A 191 -16.57 0.51 24.30
C GLY A 191 -16.85 1.03 22.90
N MET A 192 -16.03 0.68 21.91
CA MET A 192 -16.16 1.08 20.52
C MET A 192 -17.05 0.10 19.75
N LYS A 193 -17.87 0.59 18.85
CA LYS A 193 -18.82 -0.22 18.06
C LYS A 193 -18.27 -0.61 16.68
N SER A 194 -17.25 0.09 16.21
CA SER A 194 -16.71 -0.09 14.86
C SER A 194 -15.24 0.33 14.79
N VAL A 195 -14.47 -0.32 13.92
CA VAL A 195 -13.11 0.08 13.56
C VAL A 195 -13.03 1.51 12.99
N THR A 196 -14.13 2.03 12.44
CA THR A 196 -14.19 3.41 11.94
C THR A 196 -13.99 4.45 13.04
N GLU A 197 -14.25 4.07 14.30
CA GLU A 197 -13.98 4.94 15.45
C GLU A 197 -12.50 5.04 15.81
N LEU A 198 -11.65 4.17 15.23
CA LEU A 198 -10.19 4.20 15.39
C LEU A 198 -9.50 5.04 14.31
N THR A 199 -10.07 5.08 13.10
CA THR A 199 -9.40 5.65 11.93
C THR A 199 -9.07 7.13 12.14
N GLY A 200 -7.76 7.45 12.09
CA GLY A 200 -7.28 8.83 12.17
C GLY A 200 -7.41 9.48 13.55
N THR A 201 -7.51 8.69 14.61
CA THR A 201 -7.69 9.22 16.00
C THR A 201 -6.38 9.55 16.71
N ILE A 202 -5.26 9.55 16.01
CA ILE A 202 -3.95 9.94 16.56
C ILE A 202 -4.04 11.33 17.23
N LYS A 203 -3.41 11.47 18.37
CA LYS A 203 -3.30 12.75 19.11
C LYS A 203 -1.84 13.22 19.05
N PRO A 204 -1.47 14.07 18.08
CA PRO A 204 -0.13 14.63 18.00
C PRO A 204 0.20 15.47 19.25
N TRP A 205 1.48 15.58 19.58
CA TRP A 205 1.99 16.41 20.67
C TRP A 205 1.94 17.89 20.31
#